data_9b23d51595dbcab596a06f41df5519bc
#
_entry.id   9b23d51595dbcab596a06f41df5519bc
#
_cell.length_a   1.000
_cell.length_b   1.000
_cell.length_c   1.000
_cell.angle_alpha   90.00
_cell.angle_beta   90.00
_cell.angle_gamma   90.00
#
_symmetry.space_group_name_H-M   'P 1'
#
loop_
_entity.id
_entity.type
_entity.pdbx_description
1 polymer ?
#
loop_
_entity_poly.entity_id
_entity_poly.type
_entity_poly.pdbx_seq_one_letter_code
_entity_poly.pdbx_strand_id
1 'polypeptide(L)'
;MNHPRRRTSMDVTILLGSSSDLPVAEKCTKILDHFSVTYQLRVASAHRSPVFVEEIINQAEADGCQVFIAMAGLAAALPGAVAALTTKPVIGVPCGGRVPFDSLLSIVQLPPGVPAATVGVDRGDNAGYLATQILALKNPDYAAALKQNKLDQVARVKAQDAEVNGGQ
;
A
#
# COMPACT_ATOMS: atom_id res chain seq x y z
N MET A 1 -6.77 -36.04 -15.52
CA MET A 1 -6.80 -35.52 -14.14
C MET A 1 -6.21 -34.10 -14.16
N ASN A 2 -7.09 -33.08 -14.20
CA ASN A 2 -6.66 -31.69 -14.16
C ASN A 2 -6.28 -31.34 -12.72
N HIS A 3 -4.98 -31.18 -12.45
CA HIS A 3 -4.54 -30.55 -11.20
C HIS A 3 -4.98 -29.08 -11.26
N PRO A 4 -5.79 -28.58 -10.30
CA PRO A 4 -6.04 -27.17 -10.23
C PRO A 4 -4.69 -26.48 -9.96
N ARG A 5 -4.26 -25.61 -10.88
CA ARG A 5 -3.14 -24.70 -10.61
C ARG A 5 -3.47 -24.01 -9.27
N ARG A 6 -2.64 -24.21 -8.22
CA ARG A 6 -2.68 -23.37 -7.03
C ARG A 6 -2.53 -21.94 -7.53
N ARG A 7 -3.64 -21.19 -7.57
CA ARG A 7 -3.58 -19.74 -7.66
C ARG A 7 -2.81 -19.30 -6.43
N THR A 8 -1.64 -18.74 -6.60
CA THR A 8 -0.92 -18.08 -5.51
C THR A 8 -1.80 -16.90 -5.12
N SER A 9 -2.47 -16.99 -3.96
CA SER A 9 -3.26 -15.88 -3.45
C SER A 9 -2.31 -14.71 -3.21
N MET A 10 -2.68 -13.53 -3.70
CA MET A 10 -1.93 -12.31 -3.46
C MET A 10 -2.58 -11.59 -2.28
N ASP A 11 -1.83 -11.44 -1.18
CA ASP A 11 -2.35 -10.81 0.04
C ASP A 11 -2.65 -9.32 -0.15
N VAL A 12 -1.90 -8.65 -1.02
CA VAL A 12 -2.02 -7.22 -1.28
C VAL A 12 -2.20 -6.95 -2.77
N THR A 13 -3.14 -6.08 -3.11
CA THR A 13 -3.26 -5.52 -4.47
C THR A 13 -2.94 -4.04 -4.45
N ILE A 14 -1.93 -3.65 -5.23
CA ILE A 14 -1.49 -2.26 -5.41
C ILE A 14 -2.08 -1.73 -6.72
N LEU A 15 -2.85 -0.64 -6.67
CA LEU A 15 -3.38 0.06 -7.84
C LEU A 15 -2.73 1.43 -7.98
N LEU A 16 -2.25 1.73 -9.18
CA LEU A 16 -1.69 3.02 -9.55
C LEU A 16 -2.63 3.76 -10.50
N GLY A 17 -2.91 5.03 -10.24
CA GLY A 17 -3.70 5.88 -11.15
C GLY A 17 -3.00 6.14 -12.50
N SER A 18 -1.68 6.03 -12.51
CA SER A 18 -0.82 6.22 -13.69
C SER A 18 0.50 5.47 -13.51
N SER A 19 1.17 5.13 -14.62
CA SER A 19 2.54 4.60 -14.60
C SER A 19 3.56 5.61 -14.04
N SER A 20 3.24 6.91 -14.02
CA SER A 20 4.06 7.93 -13.35
C SER A 20 4.21 7.72 -11.85
N ASP A 21 3.32 6.95 -11.23
CA ASP A 21 3.33 6.67 -9.79
C ASP A 21 4.24 5.48 -9.41
N LEU A 22 4.85 4.81 -10.41
CA LEU A 22 5.77 3.69 -10.21
C LEU A 22 6.90 3.97 -9.20
N PRO A 23 7.57 5.13 -9.18
CA PRO A 23 8.62 5.39 -8.18
C PRO A 23 8.12 5.37 -6.73
N VAL A 24 6.85 5.71 -6.50
CA VAL A 24 6.21 5.62 -5.18
C VAL A 24 5.86 4.16 -4.87
N ALA A 25 5.37 3.43 -5.87
CA ALA A 25 5.05 2.00 -5.73
C ALA A 25 6.30 1.15 -5.44
N GLU A 26 7.45 1.46 -6.03
CA GLU A 26 8.70 0.76 -5.75
C GLU A 26 9.15 0.85 -4.30
N LYS A 27 8.85 1.96 -3.61
CA LYS A 27 9.10 2.08 -2.17
C LYS A 27 8.22 1.09 -1.39
N CYS A 28 6.98 0.92 -1.83
CA CYS A 28 6.03 -0.01 -1.22
C CYS A 28 6.45 -1.47 -1.44
N THR A 29 6.72 -1.84 -2.69
CA THR A 29 7.09 -3.22 -3.04
C THR A 29 8.36 -3.68 -2.34
N LYS A 30 9.37 -2.82 -2.18
CA LYS A 30 10.57 -3.12 -1.38
C LYS A 30 10.25 -3.50 0.07
N ILE A 31 9.25 -2.87 0.68
CA ILE A 31 8.83 -3.22 2.03
C ILE A 31 8.05 -4.53 2.04
N LEU A 32 7.13 -4.74 1.10
CA LEU A 32 6.39 -6.00 0.99
C LEU A 32 7.34 -7.18 0.74
N ASP A 33 8.33 -7.02 -0.13
CA ASP A 33 9.38 -8.01 -0.39
C ASP A 33 10.20 -8.31 0.87
N HIS A 34 10.58 -7.26 1.63
CA HIS A 34 11.31 -7.41 2.89
C HIS A 34 10.56 -8.29 3.90
N PHE A 35 9.25 -8.18 3.95
CA PHE A 35 8.40 -8.99 4.83
C PHE A 35 7.85 -10.27 4.15
N SER A 36 8.26 -10.56 2.91
CA SER A 36 7.77 -11.70 2.13
C SER A 36 6.24 -11.71 1.97
N VAL A 37 5.62 -10.52 1.91
CA VAL A 37 4.19 -10.36 1.63
C VAL A 37 3.95 -10.51 0.14
N THR A 38 2.98 -11.35 -0.24
CA THR A 38 2.61 -11.56 -1.64
C THR A 38 1.76 -10.41 -2.16
N TYR A 39 2.06 -9.89 -3.35
CA TYR A 39 1.31 -8.79 -3.93
C TYR A 39 1.21 -8.87 -5.45
N GLN A 40 0.26 -8.12 -6.00
CA GLN A 40 0.21 -7.76 -7.40
C GLN A 40 0.21 -6.23 -7.56
N LEU A 41 0.79 -5.75 -8.66
CA LEU A 41 0.83 -4.34 -9.04
C LEU A 41 0.05 -4.14 -10.33
N ARG A 42 -0.91 -3.22 -10.32
CA ARG A 42 -1.79 -2.92 -11.45
C ARG A 42 -1.85 -1.42 -11.71
N VAL A 43 -2.04 -1.03 -12.95
CA VAL A 43 -2.29 0.36 -13.34
C VAL A 43 -3.73 0.47 -13.82
N ALA A 44 -4.53 1.32 -13.14
CA ALA A 44 -5.91 1.59 -13.53
C ALA A 44 -6.34 2.97 -13.01
N SER A 45 -6.98 3.75 -13.85
CA SER A 45 -7.36 5.12 -13.51
C SER A 45 -8.84 5.21 -13.18
N ALA A 46 -9.18 5.72 -11.98
CA ALA A 46 -10.57 5.95 -11.60
C ALA A 46 -11.31 6.90 -12.57
N HIS A 47 -10.63 7.89 -13.14
CA HIS A 47 -11.23 8.84 -14.07
C HIS A 47 -11.33 8.32 -15.52
N ARG A 48 -10.36 7.49 -15.97
CA ARG A 48 -10.24 7.09 -17.38
C ARG A 48 -10.73 5.66 -17.64
N SER A 49 -10.72 4.80 -16.63
CA SER A 49 -11.08 3.39 -16.73
C SER A 49 -11.79 2.86 -15.48
N PRO A 50 -12.90 3.50 -15.03
CA PRO A 50 -13.56 3.12 -13.78
C PRO A 50 -14.04 1.66 -13.74
N VAL A 51 -14.56 1.15 -14.85
CA VAL A 51 -14.99 -0.26 -14.97
C VAL A 51 -13.81 -1.21 -14.79
N PHE A 52 -12.64 -0.87 -15.36
CA PHE A 52 -11.45 -1.69 -15.20
C PHE A 52 -10.91 -1.69 -13.75
N VAL A 53 -11.10 -0.61 -13.00
CA VAL A 53 -10.81 -0.59 -11.55
C VAL A 53 -11.68 -1.59 -10.82
N GLU A 54 -12.98 -1.61 -11.09
CA GLU A 54 -13.93 -2.55 -10.50
C GLU A 54 -13.59 -4.02 -10.86
N GLU A 55 -13.27 -4.30 -12.12
CA GLU A 55 -12.84 -5.63 -12.57
C GLU A 55 -11.61 -6.13 -11.81
N ILE A 56 -10.60 -5.25 -11.61
CA ILE A 56 -9.39 -5.61 -10.85
C ILE A 56 -9.73 -5.92 -9.39
N ILE A 57 -10.58 -5.14 -8.76
CA ILE A 57 -10.97 -5.33 -7.35
C ILE A 57 -11.70 -6.67 -7.20
N ASN A 58 -12.71 -6.92 -8.04
CA ASN A 58 -13.49 -8.16 -8.01
C ASN A 58 -12.60 -9.40 -8.22
N GLN A 59 -11.66 -9.32 -9.17
CA GLN A 59 -10.73 -10.41 -9.42
C GLN A 59 -9.77 -10.60 -8.24
N ALA A 60 -9.23 -9.53 -7.68
CA ALA A 60 -8.33 -9.59 -6.54
C ALA A 60 -8.99 -10.20 -5.30
N GLU A 61 -10.23 -9.83 -5.01
CA GLU A 61 -11.00 -10.43 -3.90
C GLU A 61 -11.27 -11.91 -4.14
N ALA A 62 -11.62 -12.31 -5.36
CA ALA A 62 -11.80 -13.71 -5.73
C ALA A 62 -10.50 -14.53 -5.61
N ASP A 63 -9.35 -13.89 -5.79
CA ASP A 63 -8.01 -14.49 -5.64
C ASP A 63 -7.49 -14.43 -4.19
N GLY A 64 -8.27 -13.88 -3.23
CA GLY A 64 -7.95 -13.89 -1.80
C GLY A 64 -7.22 -12.65 -1.28
N CYS A 65 -7.22 -11.54 -2.01
CA CYS A 65 -6.65 -10.27 -1.57
C CYS A 65 -7.27 -9.82 -0.23
N GLN A 66 -6.43 -9.36 0.68
CA GLN A 66 -6.84 -8.95 2.02
C GLN A 66 -6.71 -7.44 2.24
N VAL A 67 -5.83 -6.76 1.50
CA VAL A 67 -5.57 -5.32 1.63
C VAL A 67 -5.35 -4.71 0.25
N PHE A 68 -5.98 -3.58 0.01
CA PHE A 68 -5.73 -2.77 -1.18
C PHE A 68 -4.84 -1.57 -0.83
N ILE A 69 -3.90 -1.25 -1.71
CA ILE A 69 -3.11 -0.02 -1.67
C ILE A 69 -3.40 0.74 -2.96
N ALA A 70 -3.89 1.97 -2.85
CA ALA A 70 -4.21 2.80 -4.02
C ALA A 70 -3.38 4.08 -4.01
N MET A 71 -2.63 4.31 -5.08
CA MET A 71 -1.71 5.43 -5.23
C MET A 71 -2.18 6.34 -6.37
N ALA A 72 -2.31 7.63 -6.10
CA ALA A 72 -2.74 8.60 -7.09
C ALA A 72 -2.27 10.01 -6.76
N GLY A 73 -2.00 10.78 -7.80
CA GLY A 73 -1.71 12.22 -7.75
C GLY A 73 -2.87 13.08 -8.24
N LEU A 74 -2.66 14.38 -8.32
CA LEU A 74 -3.66 15.37 -8.71
C LEU A 74 -4.92 15.28 -7.80
N ALA A 75 -6.13 15.31 -8.40
CA ALA A 75 -7.39 15.03 -7.70
C ALA A 75 -7.55 13.51 -7.49
N ALA A 76 -6.77 12.94 -6.62
CA ALA A 76 -6.50 11.52 -6.39
C ALA A 76 -7.75 10.69 -6.05
N ALA A 77 -8.64 10.50 -7.03
CA ALA A 77 -9.92 9.81 -6.85
C ALA A 77 -9.79 8.29 -6.64
N LEU A 78 -8.65 7.68 -7.05
CA LEU A 78 -8.50 6.22 -7.05
C LEU A 78 -8.68 5.59 -5.66
N PRO A 79 -8.09 6.09 -4.56
CA PRO A 79 -8.28 5.50 -3.24
C PRO A 79 -9.75 5.50 -2.78
N GLY A 80 -10.47 6.60 -3.02
CA GLY A 80 -11.90 6.69 -2.72
C GLY A 80 -12.74 5.74 -3.59
N ALA A 81 -12.42 5.63 -4.89
CA ALA A 81 -13.10 4.71 -5.79
C ALA A 81 -12.87 3.25 -5.36
N VAL A 82 -11.65 2.86 -4.98
CA VAL A 82 -11.36 1.53 -4.45
C VAL A 82 -12.12 1.28 -3.15
N ALA A 83 -12.09 2.24 -2.21
CA ALA A 83 -12.78 2.10 -0.92
C ALA A 83 -14.30 2.00 -1.06
N ALA A 84 -14.89 2.55 -2.11
CA ALA A 84 -16.33 2.42 -2.40
C ALA A 84 -16.72 1.04 -2.96
N LEU A 85 -15.78 0.29 -3.50
CA LEU A 85 -16.00 -0.98 -4.21
C LEU A 85 -15.63 -2.22 -3.38
N THR A 86 -15.04 -2.06 -2.20
CA THR A 86 -14.58 -3.19 -1.36
C THR A 86 -14.91 -2.98 0.10
N THR A 87 -15.04 -4.07 0.85
CA THR A 87 -15.08 -4.06 2.31
C THR A 87 -13.72 -4.38 2.94
N LYS A 88 -12.69 -4.60 2.13
CA LYS A 88 -11.31 -4.81 2.61
C LYS A 88 -10.67 -3.48 3.00
N PRO A 89 -9.67 -3.49 3.91
CA PRO A 89 -8.89 -2.30 4.21
C PRO A 89 -8.27 -1.70 2.94
N VAL A 90 -8.41 -0.37 2.78
CA VAL A 90 -7.81 0.41 1.71
C VAL A 90 -6.81 1.39 2.29
N ILE A 91 -5.60 1.40 1.75
CA ILE A 91 -4.54 2.34 2.11
C ILE A 91 -4.34 3.28 0.93
N GLY A 92 -4.59 4.57 1.13
CA GLY A 92 -4.36 5.60 0.15
C GLY A 92 -2.97 6.20 0.27
N VAL A 93 -2.27 6.31 -0.86
CA VAL A 93 -0.97 6.99 -0.94
C VAL A 93 -1.11 8.19 -1.85
N PRO A 94 -1.07 9.41 -1.31
CA PRO A 94 -1.05 10.60 -2.13
C PRO A 94 0.29 10.69 -2.87
N CYS A 95 0.25 10.83 -4.20
CA CYS A 95 1.44 11.08 -5.00
C CYS A 95 1.59 12.59 -5.18
N GLY A 96 2.78 13.11 -4.84
CA GLY A 96 3.03 14.55 -4.68
C GLY A 96 2.90 15.33 -5.98
N GLY A 97 3.83 15.19 -6.89
CA GLY A 97 3.85 15.96 -8.13
C GLY A 97 3.78 17.47 -7.89
N ARG A 98 2.97 18.17 -8.70
CA ARG A 98 2.83 19.64 -8.61
C ARG A 98 1.85 20.14 -7.56
N VAL A 99 0.91 19.28 -7.13
CA VAL A 99 -0.20 19.65 -6.22
C VAL A 99 -0.39 18.60 -5.11
N PRO A 100 0.61 18.46 -4.21
CA PRO A 100 0.62 17.40 -3.19
C PRO A 100 -0.53 17.50 -2.19
N PHE A 101 -0.99 18.72 -1.88
CA PHE A 101 -2.11 18.91 -0.97
C PHE A 101 -3.45 18.49 -1.59
N ASP A 102 -3.62 18.69 -2.91
CA ASP A 102 -4.84 18.25 -3.59
C ASP A 102 -4.97 16.73 -3.57
N SER A 103 -3.86 16.00 -3.83
CA SER A 103 -3.87 14.55 -3.76
C SER A 103 -4.12 14.05 -2.33
N LEU A 104 -3.52 14.67 -1.32
CA LEU A 104 -3.74 14.34 0.08
C LEU A 104 -5.20 14.58 0.47
N LEU A 105 -5.74 15.77 0.21
CA LEU A 105 -7.10 16.13 0.60
C LEU A 105 -8.15 15.28 -0.14
N SER A 106 -7.92 14.92 -1.39
CA SER A 106 -8.81 14.03 -2.15
C SER A 106 -8.92 12.63 -1.52
N ILE A 107 -7.91 12.18 -0.78
CA ILE A 107 -7.90 10.86 -0.14
C ILE A 107 -8.46 10.92 1.29
N VAL A 108 -8.15 11.96 2.06
CA VAL A 108 -8.57 12.03 3.48
C VAL A 108 -9.99 12.56 3.66
N GLN A 109 -10.55 13.31 2.69
CA GLN A 109 -11.87 13.94 2.75
C GLN A 109 -12.96 13.04 2.13
N LEU A 110 -13.00 11.77 2.54
CA LEU A 110 -14.01 10.82 2.06
C LEU A 110 -15.27 10.86 2.92
N PRO A 111 -16.45 10.54 2.35
CA PRO A 111 -17.72 10.56 3.08
C PRO A 111 -17.80 9.41 4.10
N PRO A 112 -18.70 9.53 5.11
CA PRO A 112 -18.97 8.44 6.04
C PRO A 112 -19.33 7.13 5.34
N GLY A 113 -18.73 6.01 5.81
CA GLY A 113 -18.94 4.69 5.24
C GLY A 113 -17.98 4.30 4.12
N VAL A 114 -17.12 5.21 3.66
CA VAL A 114 -16.10 4.96 2.63
C VAL A 114 -14.71 5.32 3.18
N PRO A 115 -14.16 4.57 4.13
CA PRO A 115 -12.87 4.90 4.75
C PRO A 115 -11.69 4.45 3.89
N ALA A 116 -10.64 5.29 3.83
CA ALA A 116 -9.31 4.90 3.39
C ALA A 116 -8.28 5.38 4.43
N ALA A 117 -7.41 4.48 4.88
CA ALA A 117 -6.28 4.86 5.73
C ALA A 117 -5.23 5.56 4.87
N THR A 118 -4.85 6.80 5.23
CA THR A 118 -3.94 7.60 4.40
C THR A 118 -2.57 7.69 5.04
N VAL A 119 -1.52 7.39 4.27
CA VAL A 119 -0.12 7.63 4.67
C VAL A 119 0.37 8.96 4.12
N GLY A 120 1.60 9.35 4.47
CA GLY A 120 2.17 10.62 4.00
C GLY A 120 2.35 10.66 2.48
N VAL A 121 2.50 11.89 1.94
CA VAL A 121 2.75 12.11 0.51
C VAL A 121 4.02 11.37 0.10
N ASP A 122 3.95 10.63 -1.02
CA ASP A 122 5.03 9.79 -1.58
C ASP A 122 5.59 8.71 -0.62
N ARG A 123 4.84 8.38 0.45
CA ARG A 123 5.24 7.36 1.43
C ARG A 123 4.69 5.98 1.10
N GLY A 124 5.03 5.50 -0.10
CA GLY A 124 4.75 4.11 -0.50
C GLY A 124 5.33 3.08 0.48
N ASP A 125 6.50 3.37 1.07
CA ASP A 125 7.11 2.56 2.12
C ASP A 125 6.18 2.39 3.33
N ASN A 126 5.62 3.47 3.86
CA ASN A 126 4.67 3.40 4.98
C ASN A 126 3.38 2.67 4.62
N ALA A 127 2.94 2.71 3.35
CA ALA A 127 1.82 1.89 2.90
C ALA A 127 2.14 0.39 2.96
N GLY A 128 3.36 -0.01 2.55
CA GLY A 128 3.84 -1.39 2.69
C GLY A 128 3.90 -1.85 4.15
N TYR A 129 4.43 -1.01 5.05
CA TYR A 129 4.42 -1.29 6.48
C TYR A 129 3.01 -1.43 7.04
N LEU A 130 2.10 -0.52 6.72
CA LEU A 130 0.73 -0.55 7.23
C LEU A 130 -0.04 -1.78 6.72
N ALA A 131 0.14 -2.13 5.44
CA ALA A 131 -0.43 -3.36 4.89
C ALA A 131 0.07 -4.61 5.64
N THR A 132 1.38 -4.68 5.88
CA THR A 132 1.98 -5.79 6.65
C THR A 132 1.46 -5.82 8.10
N GLN A 133 1.26 -4.66 8.75
CA GLN A 133 0.66 -4.58 10.09
C GLN A 133 -0.78 -5.09 10.12
N ILE A 134 -1.58 -4.76 9.10
CA ILE A 134 -2.97 -5.28 8.99
C ILE A 134 -2.96 -6.80 8.84
N LEU A 135 -2.09 -7.33 7.97
CA LEU A 135 -1.95 -8.78 7.78
C LEU A 135 -1.43 -9.48 9.03
N ALA A 136 -0.57 -8.84 9.80
CA ALA A 136 0.00 -9.36 11.06
C ALA A 136 -1.05 -9.59 12.15
N LEU A 137 -2.25 -9.01 12.06
CA LEU A 137 -3.36 -9.30 12.99
C LEU A 137 -3.80 -10.76 12.94
N LYS A 138 -3.54 -11.45 11.82
CA LYS A 138 -3.90 -12.87 11.62
C LYS A 138 -2.69 -13.75 11.33
N ASN A 139 -1.51 -13.18 11.10
CA ASN A 139 -0.30 -13.90 10.76
C ASN A 139 0.83 -13.58 11.77
N PRO A 140 1.15 -14.51 12.68
CA PRO A 140 2.16 -14.31 13.72
C PRO A 140 3.58 -14.13 13.15
N ASP A 141 3.88 -14.67 11.97
CA ASP A 141 5.21 -14.52 11.36
C ASP A 141 5.45 -13.06 10.94
N TYR A 142 4.45 -12.42 10.35
CA TYR A 142 4.50 -10.97 10.06
C TYR A 142 4.62 -10.13 11.33
N ALA A 143 3.90 -10.52 12.40
CA ALA A 143 3.98 -9.81 13.68
C ALA A 143 5.39 -9.89 14.29
N ALA A 144 6.02 -11.08 14.26
CA ALA A 144 7.39 -11.27 14.73
C ALA A 144 8.41 -10.49 13.88
N ALA A 145 8.29 -10.52 12.55
CA ALA A 145 9.16 -9.80 11.63
C ALA A 145 9.05 -8.27 11.82
N LEU A 146 7.84 -7.74 12.01
CA LEU A 146 7.63 -6.32 12.30
C LEU A 146 8.26 -5.90 13.64
N LYS A 147 8.15 -6.75 14.67
CA LYS A 147 8.78 -6.51 15.97
C LYS A 147 10.30 -6.46 15.84
N GLN A 148 10.90 -7.41 15.13
CA GLN A 148 12.34 -7.42 14.87
C GLN A 148 12.76 -6.17 14.10
N ASN A 149 12.03 -5.81 13.04
CA ASN A 149 12.32 -4.59 12.27
C ASN A 149 12.32 -3.33 13.13
N LYS A 150 11.42 -3.22 14.13
CA LYS A 150 11.44 -2.09 15.08
C LYS A 150 12.72 -2.06 15.91
N LEU A 151 13.21 -3.20 16.38
CA LEU A 151 14.46 -3.29 17.12
C LEU A 151 15.65 -2.87 16.23
N ASP A 152 15.67 -3.32 14.98
CA ASP A 152 16.71 -2.98 14.02
C ASP A 152 16.72 -1.47 13.69
N GLN A 153 15.54 -0.84 13.61
CA GLN A 153 15.42 0.61 13.42
C GLN A 153 16.05 1.36 14.61
N VAL A 154 15.78 0.94 15.85
CA VAL A 154 16.38 1.54 17.05
C VAL A 154 17.87 1.37 17.05
N ALA A 155 18.38 0.18 16.73
CA ALA A 155 19.82 -0.09 16.66
C ALA A 155 20.53 0.82 15.64
N ARG A 156 19.92 1.00 14.45
CA ARG A 156 20.44 1.91 13.42
C ARG A 156 20.52 3.37 13.89
N VAL A 157 19.47 3.88 14.54
CA VAL A 157 19.49 5.26 15.05
C VAL A 157 20.55 5.43 16.13
N LYS A 158 20.72 4.46 17.04
CA LYS A 158 21.79 4.47 18.06
C LYS A 158 23.19 4.46 17.44
N ALA A 159 23.39 3.67 16.38
CA ALA A 159 24.67 3.65 15.66
C ALA A 159 24.98 5.00 15.00
N GLN A 160 24.00 5.62 14.34
CA GLN A 160 24.12 6.95 13.75
C GLN A 160 24.43 8.02 14.82
N ASP A 161 23.76 7.96 15.97
CA ASP A 161 24.04 8.87 17.09
C ASP A 161 25.49 8.73 17.60
N ALA A 162 25.95 7.49 17.75
CA ALA A 162 27.33 7.22 18.16
C ALA A 162 28.38 7.73 17.15
N GLU A 163 28.10 7.61 15.85
CA GLU A 163 28.96 8.15 14.79
C GLU A 163 29.06 9.69 14.88
N VAL A 164 27.95 10.37 15.12
CA VAL A 164 27.91 11.84 15.24
C VAL A 164 28.60 12.30 16.52
N ASN A 165 28.40 11.62 17.65
CA ASN A 165 28.97 11.98 18.95
C ASN A 165 30.40 11.48 19.15
N GLY A 166 30.82 10.42 18.48
CA GLY A 166 32.17 9.86 18.56
C GLY A 166 33.22 10.63 17.75
N GLY A 167 32.82 11.61 16.97
CA GLY A 167 33.71 12.48 16.18
C GLY A 167 34.11 13.80 16.85
N GLN A 168 33.81 13.96 18.16
CA GLN A 168 34.25 15.12 18.97
C GLN A 168 35.46 14.78 19.85
#